data_1c1d71634d3206a1a11523f25b879698
#
_entry.id   1c1d71634d3206a1a11523f25b879698
#
_cell.length_a   1.000
_cell.length_b   1.000
_cell.length_c   1.000
_cell.angle_alpha   90.00
_cell.angle_beta   90.00
_cell.angle_gamma   90.00
#
_symmetry.space_group_name_H-M   'P 1'
#
loop_
_entity.id
_entity.type
_entity.pdbx_description
1 polymer ?
#
loop_
_entity_poly.entity_id
_entity_poly.type
_entity_poly.pdbx_seq_one_letter_code
_entity_poly.pdbx_strand_id
1 'polypeptide(L)'
;MPADRVVRIPDGVSDRLAAAAMLKGLTAQFLLRRTCKVRKGDTVVIHAAAGGVGLIASQWARELGATVIGVVGSDAKAAVAREHGCHHVLVLGRDDLAARVREVTGGAGAHVVYDSVGKDTFFASLDCLRPLGMMVTYGNASGPVPPVAPLELARRGSLFLTRPTLFHYIARRAELERAARELFDVIGRGAVRIEIGQTYALEDAARAHRDLEARRTIGSSVLIP
;
A
#
# COMPACT_ATOMS: atom_id res chain seq x y z
N MET A 1 26.72 -0.97 -4.14
CA MET A 1 25.57 -0.13 -4.56
C MET A 1 26.12 1.26 -4.90
N PRO A 2 25.64 1.95 -5.96
CA PRO A 2 26.07 3.33 -6.25
C PRO A 2 25.68 4.29 -5.12
N ALA A 3 26.58 5.24 -4.78
CA ALA A 3 26.38 6.16 -3.65
C ALA A 3 25.18 7.09 -3.80
N ASP A 4 24.77 7.39 -5.03
CA ASP A 4 23.58 8.18 -5.35
C ASP A 4 22.25 7.46 -5.06
N ARG A 5 22.30 6.16 -4.73
CA ARG A 5 21.13 5.31 -4.43
C ARG A 5 21.00 4.94 -2.95
N VAL A 6 21.88 5.45 -2.10
CA VAL A 6 21.81 5.22 -0.64
C VAL A 6 21.39 6.51 0.07
N VAL A 7 20.69 6.39 1.18
CA VAL A 7 20.33 7.50 2.07
C VAL A 7 20.90 7.24 3.47
N ARG A 8 21.23 8.31 4.18
CA ARG A 8 21.62 8.20 5.58
C ARG A 8 20.43 7.80 6.42
N ILE A 9 20.61 6.83 7.30
CA ILE A 9 19.64 6.49 8.34
C ILE A 9 19.73 7.57 9.43
N PRO A 10 18.63 8.22 9.83
CA PRO A 10 18.65 9.21 10.91
C PRO A 10 19.02 8.59 12.25
N ASP A 11 19.60 9.42 13.12
CA ASP A 11 19.85 9.02 14.50
C ASP A 11 18.53 8.62 15.19
N GLY A 12 18.55 7.54 15.99
CA GLY A 12 17.37 6.98 16.66
C GLY A 12 16.56 5.97 15.81
N VAL A 13 16.91 5.76 14.54
CA VAL A 13 16.34 4.70 13.70
C VAL A 13 17.34 3.55 13.61
N SER A 14 16.97 2.37 14.11
CA SER A 14 17.85 1.18 14.02
C SER A 14 17.94 0.66 12.59
N ASP A 15 19.06 -0.02 12.26
CA ASP A 15 19.25 -0.67 10.96
C ASP A 15 18.11 -1.65 10.64
N ARG A 16 17.64 -2.40 11.63
CA ARG A 16 16.53 -3.33 11.51
C ARG A 16 15.23 -2.61 11.11
N LEU A 17 14.95 -1.46 11.74
CA LEU A 17 13.79 -0.64 11.43
C LEU A 17 13.90 -0.05 10.01
N ALA A 18 15.08 0.47 9.66
CA ALA A 18 15.35 1.00 8.33
C ALA A 18 15.20 -0.06 7.24
N ALA A 19 15.73 -1.27 7.45
CA ALA A 19 15.59 -2.39 6.53
C ALA A 19 14.11 -2.78 6.32
N ALA A 20 13.31 -2.78 7.38
CA ALA A 20 11.87 -3.06 7.31
C ALA A 20 11.07 -1.95 6.61
N ALA A 21 11.51 -0.68 6.75
CA ALA A 21 10.77 0.51 6.34
C ALA A 21 11.07 0.96 4.90
N MET A 22 12.34 0.94 4.46
CA MET A 22 12.79 1.71 3.28
C MET A 22 12.00 1.41 2.01
N LEU A 23 12.03 0.19 1.49
CA LEU A 23 11.35 -0.13 0.23
C LEU A 23 9.84 0.09 0.32
N LYS A 24 9.23 -0.40 1.40
CA LYS A 24 7.78 -0.38 1.59
C LYS A 24 7.28 1.01 1.92
N GLY A 25 8.03 1.76 2.72
CA GLY A 25 7.70 3.13 3.10
C GLY A 25 7.89 4.13 1.95
N LEU A 26 8.96 4.00 1.16
CA LEU A 26 9.11 4.80 -0.06
C LEU A 26 8.01 4.50 -1.07
N THR A 27 7.55 3.24 -1.12
CA THR A 27 6.39 2.87 -1.94
C THR A 27 5.12 3.56 -1.43
N ALA A 28 4.82 3.49 -0.14
CA ALA A 28 3.67 4.19 0.45
C ALA A 28 3.76 5.71 0.22
N GLN A 29 4.96 6.31 0.38
CA GLN A 29 5.19 7.74 0.14
C GLN A 29 4.80 8.15 -1.27
N PHE A 30 5.35 7.50 -2.31
CA PHE A 30 5.03 7.93 -3.67
C PHE A 30 3.57 7.68 -4.03
N LEU A 31 2.98 6.58 -3.58
CA LEU A 31 1.56 6.27 -3.81
C LEU A 31 0.66 7.37 -3.26
N LEU A 32 0.85 7.75 -1.99
CA LEU A 32 -0.03 8.68 -1.27
C LEU A 32 0.27 10.15 -1.57
N ARG A 33 1.53 10.49 -1.86
CA ARG A 33 1.96 11.89 -1.94
C ARG A 33 2.24 12.39 -3.36
N ARG A 34 2.44 11.47 -4.31
CA ARG A 34 2.88 11.83 -5.67
C ARG A 34 2.02 11.24 -6.78
N THR A 35 1.61 9.97 -6.69
CA THR A 35 0.74 9.33 -7.69
C THR A 35 -0.67 9.89 -7.57
N CYS A 36 -1.26 9.75 -6.40
CA CYS A 36 -2.50 10.43 -6.03
C CYS A 36 -2.21 11.24 -4.75
N LYS A 37 -2.32 12.56 -4.80
CA LYS A 37 -2.10 13.40 -3.63
C LYS A 37 -3.30 13.28 -2.68
N VAL A 38 -3.25 12.28 -1.82
CA VAL A 38 -4.28 12.04 -0.81
C VAL A 38 -4.43 13.26 0.10
N ARG A 39 -5.67 13.67 0.34
CA ARG A 39 -6.05 14.84 1.13
C ARG A 39 -7.03 14.47 2.22
N LYS A 40 -7.18 15.37 3.18
CA LYS A 40 -8.24 15.27 4.20
C LYS A 40 -9.61 15.18 3.52
N GLY A 41 -10.40 14.20 3.97
CA GLY A 41 -11.73 13.92 3.44
C GLY A 41 -11.78 12.96 2.25
N ASP A 42 -10.63 12.58 1.66
CA ASP A 42 -10.62 11.54 0.65
C ASP A 42 -10.97 10.17 1.27
N THR A 43 -11.64 9.32 0.51
CA THR A 43 -11.78 7.89 0.83
C THR A 43 -10.82 7.10 -0.04
N VAL A 44 -9.99 6.28 0.59
CA VAL A 44 -9.01 5.43 -0.08
C VAL A 44 -9.25 3.96 0.22
N VAL A 45 -9.15 3.11 -0.80
CA VAL A 45 -9.16 1.65 -0.66
C VAL A 45 -7.74 1.13 -0.82
N ILE A 46 -7.28 0.29 0.10
CA ILE A 46 -5.94 -0.27 0.09
C ILE A 46 -6.03 -1.79 0.14
N HIS A 47 -5.66 -2.46 -0.95
CA HIS A 47 -5.54 -3.91 -0.99
C HIS A 47 -4.30 -4.41 -0.25
N ALA A 48 -4.37 -5.67 0.24
CA ALA A 48 -3.34 -6.27 1.09
C ALA A 48 -2.96 -5.37 2.28
N ALA A 49 -3.97 -4.80 2.95
CA ALA A 49 -3.82 -3.78 4.00
C ALA A 49 -2.99 -4.26 5.21
N ALA A 50 -2.90 -5.56 5.48
CA ALA A 50 -2.04 -6.15 6.51
C ALA A 50 -0.62 -6.52 6.02
N GLY A 51 -0.29 -6.23 4.76
CA GLY A 51 1.05 -6.39 4.21
C GLY A 51 1.96 -5.20 4.51
N GLY A 52 3.26 -5.35 4.24
CA GLY A 52 4.24 -4.32 4.62
C GLY A 52 3.97 -2.92 4.04
N VAL A 53 3.58 -2.80 2.75
CA VAL A 53 3.17 -1.50 2.17
C VAL A 53 1.81 -1.09 2.73
N GLY A 54 0.86 -2.04 2.83
CA GLY A 54 -0.50 -1.76 3.27
C GLY A 54 -0.58 -1.15 4.66
N LEU A 55 0.16 -1.71 5.63
CA LEU A 55 0.19 -1.19 7.01
C LEU A 55 0.75 0.24 7.07
N ILE A 56 1.82 0.52 6.34
CA ILE A 56 2.41 1.86 6.29
C ILE A 56 1.45 2.84 5.60
N ALA A 57 0.92 2.45 4.44
CA ALA A 57 0.03 3.30 3.65
C ALA A 57 -1.28 3.61 4.39
N SER A 58 -1.84 2.65 5.12
CA SER A 58 -3.08 2.85 5.89
C SER A 58 -2.89 3.87 7.02
N GLN A 59 -1.82 3.72 7.81
CA GLN A 59 -1.49 4.68 8.87
C GLN A 59 -1.23 6.07 8.31
N TRP A 60 -0.44 6.15 7.24
CA TRP A 60 -0.08 7.44 6.64
C TRP A 60 -1.28 8.12 5.97
N ALA A 61 -2.15 7.37 5.26
CA ALA A 61 -3.37 7.91 4.70
C ALA A 61 -4.33 8.44 5.78
N ARG A 62 -4.45 7.72 6.90
CA ARG A 62 -5.21 8.18 8.08
C ARG A 62 -4.62 9.47 8.66
N GLU A 63 -3.31 9.57 8.80
CA GLU A 63 -2.61 10.78 9.26
C GLU A 63 -2.85 11.97 8.32
N LEU A 64 -2.99 11.72 7.01
CA LEU A 64 -3.36 12.73 6.02
C LEU A 64 -4.85 13.15 6.10
N GLY A 65 -5.63 12.51 6.98
CA GLY A 65 -7.05 12.79 7.20
C GLY A 65 -8.00 12.10 6.21
N ALA A 66 -7.54 11.04 5.55
CA ALA A 66 -8.39 10.23 4.67
C ALA A 66 -9.18 9.18 5.46
N THR A 67 -10.35 8.79 4.96
CA THR A 67 -11.05 7.57 5.36
C THR A 67 -10.40 6.39 4.68
N VAL A 68 -9.88 5.43 5.45
CA VAL A 68 -9.15 4.27 4.94
C VAL A 68 -10.01 3.02 5.01
N ILE A 69 -10.22 2.38 3.86
CA ILE A 69 -10.87 1.08 3.72
C ILE A 69 -9.78 0.07 3.35
N GLY A 70 -9.43 -0.83 4.28
CA GLY A 70 -8.46 -1.88 4.05
C GLY A 70 -9.12 -3.14 3.49
N VAL A 71 -8.50 -3.80 2.51
CA VAL A 71 -8.91 -5.10 2.00
C VAL A 71 -7.86 -6.14 2.36
N VAL A 72 -8.28 -7.22 3.01
CA VAL A 72 -7.41 -8.30 3.49
C VAL A 72 -7.93 -9.67 3.07
N GLY A 73 -7.09 -10.69 3.18
CA GLY A 73 -7.45 -12.07 2.77
C GLY A 73 -7.98 -12.97 3.91
N SER A 74 -8.08 -12.47 5.15
CA SER A 74 -8.58 -13.28 6.29
C SER A 74 -8.95 -12.40 7.49
N ASP A 75 -9.76 -12.95 8.40
CA ASP A 75 -10.15 -12.26 9.63
C ASP A 75 -8.98 -11.97 10.58
N ALA A 76 -8.00 -12.87 10.65
CA ALA A 76 -6.78 -12.63 11.43
C ALA A 76 -6.03 -11.38 10.94
N LYS A 77 -5.96 -11.17 9.62
CA LYS A 77 -5.37 -9.98 9.01
C LYS A 77 -6.24 -8.73 9.17
N ALA A 78 -7.55 -8.89 9.35
CA ALA A 78 -8.45 -7.77 9.54
C ALA A 78 -8.21 -7.06 10.89
N ALA A 79 -7.93 -7.80 11.96
CA ALA A 79 -7.59 -7.21 13.25
C ALA A 79 -6.35 -6.32 13.13
N VAL A 80 -5.28 -6.84 12.53
CA VAL A 80 -4.03 -6.10 12.31
C VAL A 80 -4.23 -4.84 11.46
N ALA A 81 -5.03 -4.93 10.38
CA ALA A 81 -5.31 -3.76 9.54
C ALA A 81 -6.07 -2.65 10.28
N ARG A 82 -7.02 -3.00 11.18
CA ARG A 82 -7.72 -2.03 12.03
C ARG A 82 -6.78 -1.31 12.99
N GLU A 83 -5.90 -2.05 13.65
CA GLU A 83 -4.90 -1.50 14.57
C GLU A 83 -3.91 -0.54 13.88
N HIS A 84 -3.73 -0.72 12.56
CA HIS A 84 -2.80 0.06 11.75
C HIS A 84 -3.50 1.05 10.80
N GLY A 85 -4.60 1.66 11.25
CA GLY A 85 -5.13 2.86 10.62
C GLY A 85 -6.30 2.66 9.66
N CYS A 86 -6.73 1.42 9.37
CA CYS A 86 -7.95 1.20 8.60
C CYS A 86 -9.19 1.53 9.44
N HIS A 87 -10.04 2.42 8.95
CA HIS A 87 -11.33 2.73 9.56
C HIS A 87 -12.35 1.61 9.30
N HIS A 88 -12.29 1.03 8.11
CA HIS A 88 -13.11 -0.10 7.69
C HIS A 88 -12.21 -1.19 7.12
N VAL A 89 -12.57 -2.45 7.34
CA VAL A 89 -11.81 -3.58 6.80
C VAL A 89 -12.77 -4.57 6.15
N LEU A 90 -12.48 -4.91 4.90
CA LEU A 90 -13.21 -5.87 4.09
C LEU A 90 -12.36 -7.13 3.89
N VAL A 91 -13.00 -8.29 3.85
CA VAL A 91 -12.33 -9.58 3.62
C VAL A 91 -12.61 -10.04 2.20
N LEU A 92 -11.56 -10.17 1.41
CA LEU A 92 -11.64 -10.59 0.01
C LEU A 92 -12.25 -12.00 -0.10
N GLY A 93 -13.19 -12.17 -1.03
CA GLY A 93 -13.92 -13.43 -1.23
C GLY A 93 -15.12 -13.63 -0.31
N ARG A 94 -15.29 -12.81 0.74
CA ARG A 94 -16.49 -12.77 1.59
C ARG A 94 -17.35 -11.55 1.32
N ASP A 95 -16.72 -10.39 1.26
CA ASP A 95 -17.41 -9.11 1.14
C ASP A 95 -17.52 -8.70 -0.34
N ASP A 96 -18.67 -8.18 -0.75
CA ASP A 96 -18.80 -7.44 -2.00
C ASP A 96 -18.11 -6.08 -1.83
N LEU A 97 -16.95 -5.94 -2.45
CA LEU A 97 -16.11 -4.76 -2.25
C LEU A 97 -16.80 -3.48 -2.70
N ALA A 98 -17.45 -3.50 -3.88
CA ALA A 98 -18.08 -2.30 -4.44
C ALA A 98 -19.30 -1.87 -3.61
N ALA A 99 -20.16 -2.82 -3.21
CA ALA A 99 -21.31 -2.55 -2.36
C ALA A 99 -20.88 -1.97 -1.00
N ARG A 100 -19.87 -2.57 -0.37
CA ARG A 100 -19.37 -2.11 0.94
C ARG A 100 -18.69 -0.75 0.87
N VAL A 101 -17.92 -0.48 -0.20
CA VAL A 101 -17.32 0.84 -0.39
C VAL A 101 -18.38 1.90 -0.62
N ARG A 102 -19.43 1.61 -1.40
CA ARG A 102 -20.58 2.53 -1.57
C ARG A 102 -21.32 2.79 -0.27
N GLU A 103 -21.56 1.77 0.54
CA GLU A 103 -22.17 1.92 1.87
C GLU A 103 -21.35 2.89 2.75
N VAL A 104 -20.04 2.69 2.86
CA VAL A 104 -19.13 3.54 3.65
C VAL A 104 -19.08 4.99 3.13
N THR A 105 -19.27 5.18 1.82
CA THR A 105 -19.15 6.49 1.15
C THR A 105 -20.49 7.16 0.87
N GLY A 106 -21.60 6.64 1.40
CA GLY A 106 -22.94 7.18 1.11
C GLY A 106 -23.31 7.12 -0.37
N GLY A 107 -22.83 6.11 -1.11
CA GLY A 107 -23.08 5.90 -2.53
C GLY A 107 -22.03 6.51 -3.47
N ALA A 108 -21.15 7.39 -2.97
CA ALA A 108 -20.22 8.14 -3.83
C ALA A 108 -19.12 7.27 -4.46
N GLY A 109 -18.58 6.28 -3.73
CA GLY A 109 -17.40 5.51 -4.11
C GLY A 109 -16.08 6.13 -3.63
N ALA A 110 -14.98 5.41 -3.81
CA ALA A 110 -13.66 5.82 -3.34
C ALA A 110 -12.98 6.81 -4.29
N HIS A 111 -12.15 7.70 -3.75
CA HIS A 111 -11.32 8.64 -4.53
C HIS A 111 -10.18 7.92 -5.25
N VAL A 112 -9.59 6.93 -4.59
CA VAL A 112 -8.49 6.14 -5.12
C VAL A 112 -8.53 4.72 -4.57
N VAL A 113 -8.18 3.76 -5.42
CA VAL A 113 -7.90 2.36 -5.03
C VAL A 113 -6.43 2.07 -5.29
N TYR A 114 -5.72 1.62 -4.26
CA TYR A 114 -4.34 1.13 -4.33
C TYR A 114 -4.35 -0.40 -4.34
N ASP A 115 -4.03 -0.99 -5.48
CA ASP A 115 -4.11 -2.44 -5.70
C ASP A 115 -2.73 -3.03 -6.00
N SER A 116 -2.26 -3.90 -5.10
CA SER A 116 -1.04 -4.69 -5.25
C SER A 116 -1.32 -6.16 -5.60
N VAL A 117 -2.59 -6.55 -5.65
CA VAL A 117 -3.01 -7.93 -5.89
C VAL A 117 -3.05 -8.27 -7.37
N GLY A 118 -3.69 -7.42 -8.18
CA GLY A 118 -3.70 -7.51 -9.63
C GLY A 118 -4.86 -8.32 -10.19
N LYS A 119 -4.59 -9.46 -10.88
CA LYS A 119 -5.57 -10.23 -11.65
C LYS A 119 -6.91 -10.43 -10.92
N ASP A 120 -6.87 -10.86 -9.67
CA ASP A 120 -8.08 -11.29 -8.93
C ASP A 120 -8.92 -10.11 -8.41
N THR A 121 -8.37 -8.90 -8.35
CA THR A 121 -9.02 -7.75 -7.70
C THR A 121 -9.28 -6.57 -8.62
N PHE A 122 -8.63 -6.51 -9.77
CA PHE A 122 -8.58 -5.32 -10.63
C PHE A 122 -9.96 -4.78 -11.00
N PHE A 123 -10.85 -5.60 -11.52
CA PHE A 123 -12.17 -5.13 -11.96
C PHE A 123 -13.07 -4.74 -10.78
N ALA A 124 -13.07 -5.52 -9.71
CA ALA A 124 -13.76 -5.15 -8.48
C ALA A 124 -13.22 -3.84 -7.88
N SER A 125 -11.92 -3.59 -8.02
CA SER A 125 -11.28 -2.33 -7.63
C SER A 125 -11.78 -1.14 -8.46
N LEU A 126 -11.96 -1.31 -9.78
CA LEU A 126 -12.56 -0.28 -10.64
C LEU A 126 -14.00 0.05 -10.22
N ASP A 127 -14.77 -0.97 -9.84
CA ASP A 127 -16.16 -0.81 -9.42
C ASP A 127 -16.32 -0.13 -8.05
N CYS A 128 -15.24 -0.07 -7.25
CA CYS A 128 -15.19 0.68 -5.98
C CYS A 128 -15.05 2.19 -6.16
N LEU A 129 -14.62 2.66 -7.33
CA LEU A 129 -14.26 4.06 -7.56
C LEU A 129 -15.50 4.94 -7.78
N ARG A 130 -15.40 6.19 -7.34
CA ARG A 130 -16.30 7.26 -7.74
C ARG A 130 -16.03 7.69 -9.19
N PRO A 131 -16.95 8.42 -9.86
CA PRO A 131 -16.61 9.11 -11.10
C PRO A 131 -15.34 9.96 -10.94
N LEU A 132 -14.49 9.95 -11.95
CA LEU A 132 -13.17 10.60 -11.97
C LEU A 132 -12.21 10.09 -10.87
N GLY A 133 -12.47 8.89 -10.32
CA GLY A 133 -11.60 8.23 -9.35
C GLY A 133 -10.36 7.63 -10.02
N MET A 134 -9.35 7.32 -9.21
CA MET A 134 -8.06 6.82 -9.69
C MET A 134 -7.82 5.36 -9.28
N MET A 135 -7.59 4.51 -10.25
CA MET A 135 -7.07 3.15 -10.07
C MET A 135 -5.54 3.16 -10.12
N VAL A 136 -4.90 2.78 -9.04
CA VAL A 136 -3.44 2.65 -8.93
C VAL A 136 -3.09 1.19 -8.73
N THR A 137 -2.79 0.48 -9.82
CA THR A 137 -2.32 -0.91 -9.76
C THR A 137 -0.80 -0.91 -9.67
N TYR A 138 -0.22 -1.38 -8.56
CA TYR A 138 1.23 -1.30 -8.32
C TYR A 138 1.89 -2.66 -8.01
N GLY A 139 1.10 -3.75 -8.05
CA GLY A 139 1.59 -5.11 -7.83
C GLY A 139 0.82 -6.14 -8.65
N ASN A 140 1.29 -7.39 -8.61
CA ASN A 140 0.71 -8.54 -9.32
C ASN A 140 0.76 -9.80 -8.44
N ALA A 141 0.39 -9.69 -7.16
CA ALA A 141 0.49 -10.81 -6.21
C ALA A 141 -0.39 -12.03 -6.59
N SER A 142 -1.48 -11.81 -7.36
CA SER A 142 -2.32 -12.88 -7.91
C SER A 142 -2.09 -13.14 -9.41
N GLY A 143 -1.10 -12.47 -9.99
CA GLY A 143 -0.80 -12.52 -11.42
C GLY A 143 -1.05 -11.19 -12.14
N PRO A 144 -0.62 -11.09 -13.41
CA PRO A 144 -0.77 -9.89 -14.20
C PRO A 144 -2.25 -9.61 -14.48
N VAL A 145 -2.61 -8.31 -14.50
CA VAL A 145 -3.91 -7.85 -14.96
C VAL A 145 -4.06 -8.15 -16.45
N PRO A 146 -5.20 -8.70 -16.91
CA PRO A 146 -5.43 -8.90 -18.33
C PRO A 146 -5.53 -7.56 -19.08
N PRO A 147 -5.46 -7.56 -20.42
CA PRO A 147 -5.67 -6.36 -21.22
C PRO A 147 -6.98 -5.66 -20.88
N VAL A 148 -6.93 -4.34 -20.71
CA VAL A 148 -8.07 -3.50 -20.30
C VAL A 148 -8.45 -2.60 -21.48
N ALA A 149 -9.69 -2.72 -21.97
CA ALA A 149 -10.21 -1.81 -22.97
C ALA A 149 -10.41 -0.41 -22.36
N PRO A 150 -9.97 0.68 -23.00
CA PRO A 150 -10.19 2.04 -22.46
C PRO A 150 -11.66 2.37 -22.17
N LEU A 151 -12.59 1.77 -22.92
CA LEU A 151 -14.03 1.94 -22.70
C LEU A 151 -14.50 1.46 -21.33
N GLU A 152 -13.80 0.53 -20.69
CA GLU A 152 -14.08 0.09 -19.32
C GLU A 152 -13.93 1.24 -18.30
N LEU A 153 -12.99 2.14 -18.53
CA LEU A 153 -12.78 3.32 -17.67
C LEU A 153 -13.88 4.36 -17.90
N ALA A 154 -14.28 4.56 -19.14
CA ALA A 154 -15.35 5.49 -19.50
C ALA A 154 -16.69 5.06 -18.90
N ARG A 155 -17.07 3.78 -19.05
CA ARG A 155 -18.33 3.21 -18.53
C ARG A 155 -18.48 3.31 -17.01
N ARG A 156 -17.36 3.30 -16.28
CA ARG A 156 -17.32 3.40 -14.82
C ARG A 156 -17.18 4.83 -14.29
N GLY A 157 -17.35 5.83 -15.15
CA GLY A 157 -17.32 7.23 -14.73
C GLY A 157 -16.02 7.96 -15.06
N SER A 158 -15.43 7.69 -16.23
CA SER A 158 -14.21 8.37 -16.72
C SER A 158 -13.02 8.25 -15.76
N LEU A 159 -12.74 7.02 -15.35
CA LEU A 159 -11.71 6.71 -14.37
C LEU A 159 -10.29 6.99 -14.90
N PHE A 160 -9.39 7.31 -13.99
CA PHE A 160 -7.95 7.34 -14.25
C PHE A 160 -7.33 5.98 -13.90
N LEU A 161 -6.43 5.48 -14.74
CA LEU A 161 -5.67 4.25 -14.49
C LEU A 161 -4.18 4.54 -14.60
N THR A 162 -3.41 4.09 -13.61
CA THR A 162 -1.96 4.16 -13.65
C THR A 162 -1.30 2.90 -13.09
N ARG A 163 -0.11 2.56 -13.65
CA ARG A 163 0.75 1.47 -13.19
C ARG A 163 2.13 2.03 -12.84
N PRO A 164 2.26 2.65 -11.64
CA PRO A 164 3.51 3.29 -11.25
C PRO A 164 4.56 2.28 -10.78
N THR A 165 5.84 2.69 -10.84
CA THR A 165 6.94 1.98 -10.18
C THR A 165 7.78 2.97 -9.38
N LEU A 166 8.21 2.56 -8.19
CA LEU A 166 9.00 3.37 -7.26
C LEU A 166 10.24 4.01 -7.95
N PHE A 167 10.94 3.22 -8.77
CA PHE A 167 12.20 3.66 -9.36
C PHE A 167 12.08 4.91 -10.26
N HIS A 168 10.94 5.15 -10.88
CA HIS A 168 10.70 6.38 -11.63
C HIS A 168 10.51 7.59 -10.70
N TYR A 169 9.91 7.38 -9.53
CA TYR A 169 9.65 8.44 -8.55
C TYR A 169 10.89 8.86 -7.75
N ILE A 170 11.88 7.97 -7.62
CA ILE A 170 13.14 8.21 -6.91
C ILE A 170 14.36 8.21 -7.85
N ALA A 171 14.15 8.42 -9.15
CA ALA A 171 15.21 8.39 -10.16
C ALA A 171 16.30 9.45 -9.89
N ARG A 172 15.89 10.65 -9.45
CA ARG A 172 16.81 11.73 -9.09
C ARG A 172 17.15 11.69 -7.61
N ARG A 173 18.41 11.95 -7.27
CA ARG A 173 18.91 11.97 -5.88
C ARG A 173 18.02 12.80 -4.95
N ALA A 174 17.70 14.03 -5.33
CA ALA A 174 16.86 14.93 -4.54
C ALA A 174 15.45 14.36 -4.24
N GLU A 175 14.89 13.59 -5.18
CA GLU A 175 13.60 12.93 -4.99
C GLU A 175 13.68 11.77 -4.00
N LEU A 176 14.76 10.96 -4.07
CA LEU A 176 15.02 9.89 -3.12
C LEU A 176 15.20 10.44 -1.70
N GLU A 177 16.02 11.48 -1.54
CA GLU A 177 16.26 12.11 -0.24
C GLU A 177 14.99 12.75 0.34
N ARG A 178 14.19 13.42 -0.50
CA ARG A 178 12.91 13.97 -0.06
C ARG A 178 11.96 12.87 0.42
N ALA A 179 11.80 11.81 -0.35
CA ALA A 179 10.92 10.70 0.00
C ALA A 179 11.37 10.00 1.29
N ALA A 180 12.69 9.82 1.47
CA ALA A 180 13.25 9.23 2.68
C ALA A 180 13.05 10.15 3.91
N ARG A 181 13.25 11.47 3.77
CA ARG A 181 12.97 12.43 4.87
C ARG A 181 11.51 12.39 5.28
N GLU A 182 10.57 12.44 4.32
CA GLU A 182 9.14 12.36 4.63
C GLU A 182 8.77 11.04 5.33
N LEU A 183 9.37 9.92 4.91
CA LEU A 183 9.16 8.62 5.55
C LEU A 183 9.69 8.61 6.98
N PHE A 184 10.94 9.01 7.19
CA PHE A 184 11.54 9.00 8.52
C PHE A 184 10.88 10.02 9.46
N ASP A 185 10.36 11.14 8.94
CA ASP A 185 9.57 12.10 9.72
C ASP A 185 8.31 11.45 10.29
N VAL A 186 7.49 10.78 9.46
CA VAL A 186 6.25 10.15 9.95
C VAL A 186 6.52 8.97 10.89
N ILE A 187 7.66 8.29 10.75
CA ILE A 187 8.10 7.26 11.68
C ILE A 187 8.57 7.91 13.00
N GLY A 188 9.41 8.93 12.93
CA GLY A 188 10.01 9.60 14.10
C GLY A 188 8.98 10.27 15.01
N ARG A 189 7.90 10.84 14.46
CA ARG A 189 6.78 11.39 15.25
C ARG A 189 5.72 10.34 15.64
N GLY A 190 5.94 9.06 15.34
CA GLY A 190 5.02 7.99 15.71
C GLY A 190 3.71 7.93 14.91
N ALA A 191 3.56 8.73 13.84
CA ALA A 191 2.39 8.70 12.98
C ALA A 191 2.30 7.40 12.15
N VAL A 192 3.46 6.80 11.86
CA VAL A 192 3.59 5.50 11.20
C VAL A 192 4.48 4.59 12.02
N ARG A 193 3.92 3.49 12.49
CA ARG A 193 4.64 2.41 13.17
C ARG A 193 4.96 1.30 12.18
N ILE A 194 6.22 0.87 12.14
CA ILE A 194 6.68 -0.20 11.25
C ILE A 194 6.50 -1.55 11.94
N GLU A 195 5.67 -2.39 11.36
CA GLU A 195 5.44 -3.74 11.85
C GLU A 195 6.45 -4.72 11.24
N ILE A 196 7.32 -5.31 12.08
CA ILE A 196 8.21 -6.41 11.71
C ILE A 196 7.55 -7.70 12.19
N GLY A 197 6.73 -8.28 11.32
CA GLY A 197 5.93 -9.45 11.67
C GLY A 197 6.73 -10.75 11.78
N GLN A 198 7.86 -10.85 11.05
CA GLN A 198 8.74 -12.01 11.11
C GLN A 198 10.19 -11.67 10.80
N THR A 199 11.08 -12.43 11.43
CA THR A 199 12.54 -12.33 11.25
C THR A 199 13.08 -13.71 10.92
N TYR A 200 14.02 -13.78 9.97
CA TYR A 200 14.70 -14.99 9.54
C TYR A 200 16.20 -14.76 9.59
N ALA A 201 16.99 -15.81 9.80
CA ALA A 201 18.42 -15.76 9.51
C ALA A 201 18.64 -15.57 8.00
N LEU A 202 19.74 -14.93 7.59
CA LEU A 202 20.03 -14.71 6.17
C LEU A 202 20.10 -16.02 5.38
N GLU A 203 20.64 -17.09 5.98
CA GLU A 203 20.70 -18.44 5.41
C GLU A 203 19.31 -19.05 5.16
N ASP A 204 18.28 -18.61 5.89
CA ASP A 204 16.88 -19.02 5.75
C ASP A 204 16.11 -18.21 4.68
N ALA A 205 16.77 -17.43 3.83
CA ALA A 205 16.12 -16.59 2.83
C ALA A 205 15.11 -17.36 1.96
N ALA A 206 15.43 -18.59 1.58
CA ALA A 206 14.54 -19.46 0.80
C ALA A 206 13.23 -19.79 1.55
N ARG A 207 13.27 -19.94 2.88
CA ARG A 207 12.07 -20.11 3.72
C ARG A 207 11.26 -18.82 3.79
N ALA A 208 11.92 -17.67 3.97
CA ALA A 208 11.27 -16.38 3.99
C ALA A 208 10.50 -16.09 2.69
N HIS A 209 11.09 -16.41 1.53
CA HIS A 209 10.41 -16.32 0.22
C HIS A 209 9.19 -17.22 0.11
N ARG A 210 9.31 -18.49 0.49
CA ARG A 210 8.16 -19.43 0.48
C ARG A 210 7.02 -18.95 1.37
N ASP A 211 7.32 -18.42 2.56
CA ASP A 211 6.31 -17.92 3.49
C ASP A 211 5.61 -16.66 2.94
N LEU A 212 6.36 -15.76 2.26
CA LEU A 212 5.82 -14.58 1.60
C LEU A 212 4.90 -14.97 0.43
N GLU A 213 5.32 -15.87 -0.44
CA GLU A 213 4.56 -16.37 -1.60
C GLU A 213 3.29 -17.11 -1.16
N ALA A 214 3.38 -17.87 -0.07
CA ALA A 214 2.24 -18.55 0.54
C ALA A 214 1.30 -17.61 1.32
N ARG A 215 1.56 -16.28 1.32
CA ARG A 215 0.75 -15.24 2.00
C ARG A 215 0.62 -15.46 3.52
N ARG A 216 1.58 -16.16 4.15
CA ARG A 216 1.60 -16.44 5.60
C ARG A 216 2.16 -15.27 6.43
N THR A 217 2.72 -14.28 5.78
CA THR A 217 3.39 -13.15 6.44
C THR A 217 2.43 -11.99 6.71
N ILE A 218 2.74 -11.21 7.77
CA ILE A 218 2.11 -9.94 8.12
C ILE A 218 3.22 -8.88 8.23
N GLY A 219 2.96 -7.65 7.82
CA GLY A 219 3.94 -6.56 7.92
C GLY A 219 5.20 -6.79 7.09
N SER A 220 6.34 -6.45 7.65
CA SER A 220 7.64 -6.61 7.01
C SER A 220 8.35 -7.86 7.48
N SER A 221 8.94 -8.61 6.53
CA SER A 221 9.92 -9.67 6.82
C SER A 221 11.31 -9.07 6.78
N VAL A 222 12.16 -9.44 7.75
CA VAL A 222 13.55 -8.98 7.85
C VAL A 222 14.48 -10.21 7.91
N LEU A 223 15.54 -10.17 7.10
CA LEU A 223 16.63 -11.14 7.15
C LEU A 223 17.76 -10.53 7.99
N ILE A 224 18.29 -11.31 8.92
CA ILE A 224 19.40 -10.91 9.81
C ILE A 224 20.63 -11.72 9.40
N PRO A 225 21.77 -11.05 9.14
CA PRO A 225 23.05 -11.72 8.86
C PRO A 225 23.54 -12.60 9.98
#